data_553f6fb1f6ddb4e26d3a2440be5a1ebd
#
_entry.id   553f6fb1f6ddb4e26d3a2440be5a1ebd
#
_cell.length_a   1.000
_cell.length_b   1.000
_cell.length_c   1.000
_cell.angle_alpha   90.00
_cell.angle_beta   90.00
_cell.angle_gamma   90.00
#
_symmetry.space_group_name_H-M   'P 1'
#
loop_
_entity.id
_entity.type
_entity.pdbx_description
1 polymer ?
#
loop_
_entity_poly.entity_id
_entity_poly.type
_entity_poly.pdbx_seq_one_letter_code
_entity_poly.pdbx_strand_id
1 'polypeptide(L)'
;MKNFIRAFIVLSFFTVSAFAVPWIGLIYKKSLYENHLALQISGVHPESGCLAAGVVAGDLLIGFDGKDLVNVAQMQNFLKTASVGNKVDIEIVRDGQRIPLTVTITERPDDISSLTGSAIGSKMASFGKNFYANGNKRQESPKATLLDFWATWCGPCRKTLPVLEELYNKYSSQGLEVIGISSEAKNTLSAFYKKQHASPYPLYRDADQGLWRRYGIHAVPTLMLLDSNGYIKRVWSGAPSYEMLEKLVLEVLNAGAK
;
A
#
# COMPACT_ATOMS: atom_id res chain seq x y z
N MET A 1 31.46 -44.52 -45.40
CA MET A 1 31.36 -43.12 -44.89
C MET A 1 29.88 -42.85 -44.64
N LYS A 2 29.45 -42.88 -43.36
CA LYS A 2 28.04 -42.66 -42.94
C LYS A 2 27.93 -41.27 -42.38
N ASN A 3 27.23 -40.36 -43.08
CA ASN A 3 26.93 -39.00 -42.63
C ASN A 3 25.79 -39.06 -41.63
N PHE A 4 26.09 -38.73 -40.38
CA PHE A 4 25.09 -38.47 -39.36
C PHE A 4 24.65 -36.99 -39.44
N ILE A 5 23.43 -36.75 -39.93
CA ILE A 5 22.77 -35.46 -39.85
C ILE A 5 22.23 -35.34 -38.44
N ARG A 6 22.82 -34.44 -37.63
CA ARG A 6 22.27 -34.03 -36.32
C ARG A 6 21.16 -33.03 -36.56
N ALA A 7 19.91 -33.46 -36.36
CA ALA A 7 18.79 -32.57 -36.32
C ALA A 7 18.82 -31.74 -34.98
N PHE A 8 19.04 -30.45 -35.10
CA PHE A 8 18.85 -29.52 -34.00
C PHE A 8 17.34 -29.27 -33.82
N ILE A 9 16.75 -29.84 -32.76
CA ILE A 9 15.39 -29.47 -32.33
C ILE A 9 15.50 -28.15 -31.61
N VAL A 10 15.10 -27.07 -32.26
CA VAL A 10 14.90 -25.77 -31.62
C VAL A 10 13.58 -25.87 -30.87
N LEU A 11 13.66 -26.08 -29.54
CA LEU A 11 12.52 -25.90 -28.66
C LEU A 11 12.24 -24.39 -28.57
N SER A 12 11.29 -23.91 -29.36
CA SER A 12 10.71 -22.58 -29.16
C SER A 12 9.84 -22.64 -27.90
N PHE A 13 10.36 -22.12 -26.81
CA PHE A 13 9.54 -21.78 -25.63
C PHE A 13 8.56 -20.70 -26.06
N PHE A 14 7.33 -21.08 -26.34
CA PHE A 14 6.21 -20.14 -26.32
C PHE A 14 6.02 -19.70 -24.88
N THR A 15 6.61 -18.57 -24.54
CA THR A 15 6.19 -17.83 -23.33
C THR A 15 4.76 -17.39 -23.57
N VAL A 16 3.82 -18.02 -22.88
CA VAL A 16 2.46 -17.51 -22.76
C VAL A 16 2.60 -16.16 -22.08
N SER A 17 2.57 -15.08 -22.85
CA SER A 17 2.49 -13.75 -22.33
C SER A 17 1.12 -13.63 -21.64
N ALA A 18 1.09 -13.65 -20.33
CA ALA A 18 -0.10 -13.27 -19.59
C ALA A 18 -0.48 -11.88 -20.11
N PHE A 19 -1.69 -11.72 -20.65
CA PHE A 19 -2.13 -10.42 -21.16
C PHE A 19 -2.14 -9.43 -19.98
N ALA A 20 -1.23 -8.48 -20.04
CA ALA A 20 -1.15 -7.41 -19.07
C ALA A 20 -2.48 -6.65 -19.01
N VAL A 21 -3.11 -6.59 -17.83
CA VAL A 21 -4.40 -5.91 -17.67
C VAL A 21 -4.14 -4.41 -17.49
N PRO A 22 -4.60 -3.57 -18.45
CA PRO A 22 -4.41 -2.12 -18.38
C PRO A 22 -5.10 -1.52 -17.16
N TRP A 23 -4.42 -0.62 -16.46
CA TRP A 23 -4.88 -0.09 -15.19
C TRP A 23 -4.27 1.28 -14.89
N ILE A 24 -4.98 2.10 -14.09
CA ILE A 24 -4.52 3.42 -13.64
C ILE A 24 -4.33 3.52 -12.12
N GLY A 25 -4.81 2.52 -11.38
CA GLY A 25 -4.52 2.35 -9.95
C GLY A 25 -5.22 3.30 -9.01
N LEU A 26 -6.48 3.65 -9.26
CA LEU A 26 -7.28 4.53 -8.41
C LEU A 26 -8.29 3.75 -7.56
N ILE A 27 -8.41 4.16 -6.31
CA ILE A 27 -9.56 3.87 -5.46
C ILE A 27 -10.36 5.16 -5.32
N TYR A 28 -11.65 5.06 -5.54
CA TYR A 28 -12.51 6.23 -5.56
C TYR A 28 -13.92 5.92 -5.05
N LYS A 29 -14.62 6.95 -4.65
CA LYS A 29 -16.06 6.95 -4.42
C LYS A 29 -16.71 8.02 -5.30
N LYS A 30 -17.97 7.79 -5.70
CA LYS A 30 -18.73 8.81 -6.44
C LYS A 30 -18.91 10.05 -5.57
N SER A 31 -18.76 11.21 -6.18
CA SER A 31 -18.94 12.53 -5.59
C SER A 31 -19.53 13.49 -6.62
N LEU A 32 -19.71 14.73 -6.26
CA LEU A 32 -20.11 15.80 -7.16
C LEU A 32 -19.12 16.96 -7.04
N TYR A 33 -18.85 17.61 -8.16
CA TYR A 33 -18.17 18.87 -8.25
C TYR A 33 -18.93 19.79 -9.19
N GLU A 34 -19.34 20.97 -8.72
CA GLU A 34 -20.19 21.93 -9.52
C GLU A 34 -21.44 21.27 -10.13
N ASN A 35 -22.12 20.39 -9.39
CA ASN A 35 -23.28 19.59 -9.81
C ASN A 35 -23.00 18.55 -10.93
N HIS A 36 -21.76 18.32 -11.30
CA HIS A 36 -21.35 17.26 -12.24
C HIS A 36 -20.75 16.06 -11.50
N LEU A 37 -20.77 14.90 -12.13
CA LEU A 37 -20.12 13.71 -11.56
C LEU A 37 -18.62 13.97 -11.37
N ALA A 38 -18.15 13.68 -10.20
CA ALA A 38 -16.73 13.58 -9.87
C ALA A 38 -16.43 12.25 -9.18
N LEU A 39 -15.19 11.81 -9.22
CA LEU A 39 -14.73 10.68 -8.40
C LEU A 39 -13.76 11.21 -7.36
N GLN A 40 -14.18 11.18 -6.10
CA GLN A 40 -13.27 11.51 -5.00
C GLN A 40 -12.28 10.37 -4.81
N ILE A 41 -11.01 10.67 -5.05
CA ILE A 41 -9.93 9.70 -4.90
C ILE A 41 -9.72 9.46 -3.41
N SER A 42 -9.87 8.20 -3.00
CA SER A 42 -9.62 7.75 -1.63
C SER A 42 -8.28 7.01 -1.49
N GLY A 43 -7.67 6.63 -2.60
CA GLY A 43 -6.35 6.01 -2.63
C GLY A 43 -5.80 5.87 -4.03
N VAL A 44 -4.47 5.78 -4.10
CA VAL A 44 -3.71 5.60 -5.35
C VAL A 44 -2.69 4.50 -5.12
N HIS A 45 -2.64 3.53 -6.04
CA HIS A 45 -1.69 2.43 -5.92
C HIS A 45 -0.24 2.91 -6.13
N PRO A 46 0.73 2.39 -5.35
CA PRO A 46 2.14 2.81 -5.43
C PRO A 46 2.78 2.69 -6.81
N GLU A 47 2.42 1.63 -7.53
CA GLU A 47 3.01 1.30 -8.84
C GLU A 47 2.13 1.77 -10.00
N SER A 48 1.18 2.66 -9.73
CA SER A 48 0.26 3.16 -10.74
C SER A 48 0.77 4.38 -11.47
N GLY A 49 0.34 4.52 -12.73
CA GLY A 49 0.59 5.74 -13.49
C GLY A 49 -0.06 6.98 -12.88
N CYS A 50 -1.16 6.84 -12.14
CA CYS A 50 -1.78 7.95 -11.42
C CYS A 50 -0.89 8.49 -10.31
N LEU A 51 -0.23 7.63 -9.51
CA LEU A 51 0.70 8.10 -8.49
C LEU A 51 1.92 8.76 -9.15
N ALA A 52 2.45 8.16 -10.21
CA ALA A 52 3.59 8.72 -10.96
C ALA A 52 3.25 10.09 -11.58
N ALA A 53 1.99 10.31 -11.97
CA ALA A 53 1.49 11.59 -12.47
C ALA A 53 1.19 12.62 -11.36
N GLY A 54 1.30 12.24 -10.08
CA GLY A 54 1.08 13.13 -8.95
C GLY A 54 -0.36 13.18 -8.43
N VAL A 55 -1.23 12.23 -8.81
CA VAL A 55 -2.56 12.07 -8.20
C VAL A 55 -2.42 11.58 -6.77
N VAL A 56 -3.16 12.16 -5.84
CA VAL A 56 -3.15 11.79 -4.42
C VAL A 56 -4.57 11.59 -3.88
N ALA A 57 -4.67 10.96 -2.73
CA ALA A 57 -5.94 10.86 -2.02
C ALA A 57 -6.44 12.26 -1.62
N GLY A 58 -7.73 12.47 -1.79
CA GLY A 58 -8.38 13.79 -1.60
C GLY A 58 -8.70 14.50 -2.91
N ASP A 59 -8.01 14.21 -4.00
CA ASP A 59 -8.31 14.76 -5.32
C ASP A 59 -9.73 14.40 -5.78
N LEU A 60 -10.31 15.27 -6.58
CA LEU A 60 -11.56 14.99 -7.32
C LEU A 60 -11.22 14.81 -8.80
N LEU A 61 -11.38 13.61 -9.35
CA LEU A 61 -11.28 13.38 -10.78
C LEU A 61 -12.58 13.87 -11.45
N ILE A 62 -12.46 14.85 -12.33
CA ILE A 62 -13.57 15.51 -13.01
C ILE A 62 -13.54 15.32 -14.53
N GLY A 63 -12.37 15.02 -15.10
CA GLY A 63 -12.17 14.80 -16.53
C GLY A 63 -11.36 13.55 -16.81
N PHE A 64 -11.67 12.87 -17.92
CA PHE A 64 -10.99 11.67 -18.37
C PHE A 64 -10.97 11.59 -19.89
N ASP A 65 -9.80 11.30 -20.48
CA ASP A 65 -9.57 11.23 -21.94
C ASP A 65 -9.98 12.54 -22.65
N GLY A 66 -9.59 13.68 -22.07
CA GLY A 66 -9.90 15.01 -22.61
C GLY A 66 -11.38 15.42 -22.60
N LYS A 67 -12.21 14.71 -21.83
CA LYS A 67 -13.68 14.95 -21.73
C LYS A 67 -14.10 15.01 -20.28
N ASP A 68 -15.15 15.75 -20.00
CA ASP A 68 -15.79 15.74 -18.68
C ASP A 68 -16.21 14.31 -18.28
N LEU A 69 -16.07 14.00 -17.00
CA LEU A 69 -16.44 12.70 -16.49
C LEU A 69 -17.97 12.64 -16.27
N VAL A 70 -18.66 11.98 -17.18
CA VAL A 70 -20.14 11.85 -17.11
C VAL A 70 -20.58 10.56 -16.44
N ASN A 71 -19.79 9.51 -16.49
CA ASN A 71 -20.03 8.25 -15.78
C ASN A 71 -18.73 7.43 -15.63
N VAL A 72 -18.74 6.48 -14.70
CA VAL A 72 -17.58 5.60 -14.43
C VAL A 72 -17.29 4.66 -15.60
N ALA A 73 -18.30 4.29 -16.38
CA ALA A 73 -18.12 3.40 -17.52
C ALA A 73 -17.24 4.01 -18.62
N GLN A 74 -17.17 5.33 -18.72
CA GLN A 74 -16.25 6.03 -19.63
C GLN A 74 -14.80 5.59 -19.39
N MET A 75 -14.34 5.65 -18.16
CA MET A 75 -13.00 5.21 -17.76
C MET A 75 -12.81 3.70 -17.93
N GLN A 76 -13.80 2.91 -17.52
CA GLN A 76 -13.74 1.45 -17.64
C GLN A 76 -13.69 0.99 -19.10
N ASN A 77 -14.46 1.60 -19.98
CA ASN A 77 -14.48 1.26 -21.41
C ASN A 77 -13.16 1.67 -22.10
N PHE A 78 -12.60 2.81 -21.74
CA PHE A 78 -11.29 3.22 -22.22
C PHE A 78 -10.23 2.16 -21.86
N LEU A 79 -10.17 1.74 -20.58
CA LEU A 79 -9.18 0.77 -20.12
C LEU A 79 -9.33 -0.61 -20.77
N LYS A 80 -10.52 -1.01 -21.20
CA LYS A 80 -10.73 -2.29 -21.94
C LYS A 80 -10.01 -2.32 -23.29
N THR A 81 -9.82 -1.17 -23.92
CA THR A 81 -9.21 -1.05 -25.27
C THR A 81 -7.79 -0.48 -25.24
N ALA A 82 -7.39 0.04 -24.10
CA ALA A 82 -6.05 0.60 -23.92
C ALA A 82 -4.98 -0.49 -23.82
N SER A 83 -3.73 -0.11 -24.03
CA SER A 83 -2.56 -0.95 -23.79
C SER A 83 -1.71 -0.37 -22.67
N VAL A 84 -0.99 -1.23 -21.95
CA VAL A 84 0.06 -0.80 -21.01
C VAL A 84 1.08 0.07 -21.75
N GLY A 85 1.46 1.19 -21.16
CA GLY A 85 2.32 2.21 -21.78
C GLY A 85 1.58 3.31 -22.53
N ASN A 86 0.28 3.15 -22.87
CA ASN A 86 -0.51 4.26 -23.42
C ASN A 86 -0.62 5.40 -22.40
N LYS A 87 -0.85 6.60 -22.89
CA LYS A 87 -1.09 7.78 -22.09
C LYS A 87 -2.55 8.19 -22.17
N VAL A 88 -3.09 8.69 -21.08
CA VAL A 88 -4.44 9.27 -21.00
C VAL A 88 -4.38 10.57 -20.24
N ASP A 89 -5.05 11.60 -20.75
CA ASP A 89 -5.18 12.88 -20.09
C ASP A 89 -6.36 12.83 -19.11
N ILE A 90 -6.12 13.28 -17.91
CA ILE A 90 -7.12 13.41 -16.86
C ILE A 90 -7.12 14.84 -16.32
N GLU A 91 -8.25 15.25 -15.75
CA GLU A 91 -8.35 16.50 -15.03
C GLU A 91 -8.80 16.23 -13.60
N ILE A 92 -8.06 16.76 -12.63
CA ILE A 92 -8.40 16.69 -11.22
C ILE A 92 -8.67 18.07 -10.64
N VAL A 93 -9.39 18.10 -9.51
CA VAL A 93 -9.48 19.30 -8.65
C VAL A 93 -8.79 18.99 -7.34
N ARG A 94 -7.87 19.86 -6.94
CA ARG A 94 -7.15 19.87 -5.67
C ARG A 94 -7.16 21.28 -5.10
N ASP A 95 -7.57 21.44 -3.86
CA ASP A 95 -7.66 22.74 -3.18
C ASP A 95 -8.44 23.81 -3.99
N GLY A 96 -9.50 23.36 -4.69
CA GLY A 96 -10.34 24.20 -5.55
C GLY A 96 -9.73 24.55 -6.92
N GLN A 97 -8.52 24.08 -7.24
CA GLN A 97 -7.87 24.32 -8.52
C GLN A 97 -7.98 23.13 -9.46
N ARG A 98 -8.29 23.37 -10.72
CA ARG A 98 -8.27 22.36 -11.79
C ARG A 98 -6.85 22.13 -12.26
N ILE A 99 -6.42 20.87 -12.28
CA ILE A 99 -5.06 20.46 -12.63
C ILE A 99 -5.14 19.40 -13.73
N PRO A 100 -4.70 19.68 -14.96
CA PRO A 100 -4.56 18.69 -16.00
C PRO A 100 -3.32 17.83 -15.74
N LEU A 101 -3.46 16.51 -15.89
CA LEU A 101 -2.38 15.54 -15.71
C LEU A 101 -2.41 14.52 -16.85
N THR A 102 -1.24 14.06 -17.29
CA THR A 102 -1.12 12.94 -18.21
C THR A 102 -0.67 11.69 -17.46
N VAL A 103 -1.50 10.65 -17.49
CA VAL A 103 -1.28 9.40 -16.79
C VAL A 103 -0.81 8.33 -17.78
N THR A 104 0.28 7.63 -17.46
CA THR A 104 0.68 6.43 -18.20
C THR A 104 -0.08 5.22 -17.65
N ILE A 105 -0.72 4.45 -18.53
CA ILE A 105 -1.40 3.21 -18.16
C ILE A 105 -0.37 2.18 -17.78
N THR A 106 -0.49 1.63 -16.58
CA THR A 106 0.38 0.57 -16.05
C THR A 106 -0.30 -0.79 -16.13
N GLU A 107 0.46 -1.84 -15.91
CA GLU A 107 -0.09 -3.16 -15.69
C GLU A 107 -0.73 -3.25 -14.31
N ARG A 108 -1.89 -3.89 -14.23
CA ARG A 108 -2.52 -4.17 -12.95
C ARG A 108 -1.70 -5.23 -12.21
N PRO A 109 -1.19 -4.97 -11.01
CA PRO A 109 -0.49 -5.97 -10.24
C PRO A 109 -1.43 -7.12 -9.83
N ASP A 110 -0.90 -8.33 -9.71
CA ASP A 110 -1.64 -9.51 -9.26
C ASP A 110 -2.19 -9.31 -7.83
N ASP A 111 -1.43 -8.61 -6.99
CA ASP A 111 -1.84 -8.23 -5.65
C ASP A 111 -2.32 -6.78 -5.60
N ILE A 112 -3.63 -6.61 -5.62
CA ILE A 112 -4.30 -5.31 -5.41
C ILE A 112 -4.67 -5.06 -3.94
N SER A 113 -4.29 -5.94 -3.03
CA SER A 113 -4.59 -5.81 -1.60
C SER A 113 -3.95 -4.56 -0.96
N SER A 114 -2.90 -4.03 -1.59
CA SER A 114 -2.29 -2.73 -1.25
C SER A 114 -3.17 -1.51 -1.58
N LEU A 115 -4.33 -1.70 -2.20
CA LEU A 115 -5.33 -0.66 -2.46
C LEU A 115 -6.13 -0.24 -1.22
N THR A 116 -5.60 -0.37 -0.02
CA THR A 116 -6.22 0.24 1.14
C THR A 116 -6.07 1.75 1.00
N GLY A 117 -7.21 2.38 0.75
CA GLY A 117 -7.29 3.78 0.37
C GLY A 117 -6.49 4.69 1.27
N SER A 118 -5.81 5.58 0.70
CA SER A 118 -5.64 6.92 1.22
C SER A 118 -4.29 7.40 1.72
N ALA A 119 -3.30 6.60 2.01
CA ALA A 119 -2.26 7.18 2.84
C ALA A 119 -0.90 7.37 2.18
N ILE A 120 -0.65 6.77 1.00
CA ILE A 120 0.67 6.86 0.37
C ILE A 120 0.99 8.31 -0.02
N GLY A 121 2.17 8.76 0.39
CA GLY A 121 2.62 10.15 0.23
C GLY A 121 2.14 11.10 1.32
N SER A 122 1.21 10.70 2.20
CA SER A 122 0.83 11.51 3.35
C SER A 122 1.73 11.27 4.55
N LYS A 123 1.87 12.28 5.40
CA LYS A 123 2.58 12.14 6.67
C LYS A 123 1.69 11.45 7.70
N MET A 124 2.24 10.44 8.38
CA MET A 124 1.57 9.75 9.45
C MET A 124 1.21 10.73 10.58
N ALA A 125 -0.01 10.62 11.11
CA ALA A 125 -0.39 11.36 12.32
C ALA A 125 0.48 10.91 13.49
N SER A 126 0.81 11.84 14.37
CA SER A 126 1.53 11.50 15.59
C SER A 126 0.70 10.55 16.45
N PHE A 127 1.37 9.56 17.03
CA PHE A 127 0.76 8.69 18.01
C PHE A 127 0.45 9.46 19.28
N GLY A 128 -0.73 9.22 19.88
CA GLY A 128 -1.05 9.65 21.22
C GLY A 128 -0.25 8.88 22.29
N LYS A 129 -0.60 9.07 23.55
CA LYS A 129 0.08 8.44 24.70
C LYS A 129 -0.34 6.99 24.97
N ASN A 130 -1.19 6.39 24.15
CA ASN A 130 -1.84 5.10 24.41
C ASN A 130 -0.97 3.88 24.01
N PHE A 131 0.35 3.96 24.22
CA PHE A 131 1.19 2.78 24.05
C PHE A 131 0.85 1.74 25.11
N TYR A 132 0.73 0.49 24.65
CA TYR A 132 0.57 -0.65 25.53
C TYR A 132 1.88 -0.87 26.29
N ALA A 133 1.78 -0.97 27.62
CA ALA A 133 2.96 -1.15 28.48
C ALA A 133 3.50 -2.60 28.40
N ASN A 134 4.11 -2.97 27.28
CA ASN A 134 4.87 -4.21 27.14
C ASN A 134 6.36 -4.04 27.45
N GLY A 135 6.78 -2.87 27.94
CA GLY A 135 8.17 -2.54 28.26
C GLY A 135 9.01 -2.04 27.09
N ASN A 136 8.53 -2.20 25.85
CA ASN A 136 9.28 -1.78 24.67
C ASN A 136 9.09 -0.29 24.40
N LYS A 137 10.18 0.40 24.11
CA LYS A 137 10.17 1.83 23.77
C LYS A 137 10.25 2.02 22.27
N ARG A 138 9.67 3.11 21.80
CA ARG A 138 9.86 3.59 20.43
C ARG A 138 11.31 4.04 20.21
N GLN A 139 11.78 3.92 18.96
CA GLN A 139 13.02 4.56 18.55
C GLN A 139 12.82 6.08 18.45
N GLU A 140 13.83 6.85 18.85
CA GLU A 140 13.76 8.32 18.79
C GLU A 140 13.80 8.85 17.37
N SER A 141 14.58 8.22 16.49
CA SER A 141 14.79 8.65 15.10
C SER A 141 14.89 7.43 14.17
N PRO A 142 13.75 6.73 13.92
CA PRO A 142 13.77 5.59 13.02
C PRO A 142 14.03 6.04 11.58
N LYS A 143 14.83 5.26 10.84
CA LYS A 143 15.01 5.47 9.39
C LYS A 143 13.83 4.94 8.59
N ALA A 144 13.18 3.90 9.09
CA ALA A 144 11.95 3.33 8.55
C ALA A 144 11.05 2.87 9.69
N THR A 145 9.73 3.03 9.54
CA THR A 145 8.74 2.53 10.51
C THR A 145 7.76 1.61 9.80
N LEU A 146 7.61 0.39 10.28
CA LEU A 146 6.61 -0.57 9.81
C LEU A 146 5.47 -0.64 10.82
N LEU A 147 4.29 -0.24 10.41
CA LEU A 147 3.06 -0.30 11.19
C LEU A 147 2.28 -1.55 10.84
N ASP A 148 1.79 -2.27 11.84
CA ASP A 148 0.91 -3.44 11.69
C ASP A 148 -0.43 -3.17 12.37
N PHE A 149 -1.48 -2.96 11.57
CA PHE A 149 -2.86 -2.93 12.06
C PHE A 149 -3.38 -4.37 12.16
N TRP A 150 -3.62 -4.82 13.38
CA TRP A 150 -3.92 -6.23 13.65
C TRP A 150 -4.96 -6.42 14.75
N ALA A 151 -5.41 -7.68 14.94
CA ALA A 151 -6.29 -8.08 16.03
C ALA A 151 -6.00 -9.50 16.50
N THR A 152 -6.28 -9.79 17.76
CA THR A 152 -6.01 -11.09 18.38
C THR A 152 -6.81 -12.24 17.76
N TRP A 153 -8.02 -11.96 17.26
CA TRP A 153 -8.89 -12.91 16.56
C TRP A 153 -8.51 -13.16 15.10
N CYS A 154 -7.64 -12.33 14.54
CA CYS A 154 -7.25 -12.39 13.13
C CYS A 154 -6.22 -13.51 12.88
N GLY A 155 -6.67 -14.60 12.25
CA GLY A 155 -5.80 -15.74 11.91
C GLY A 155 -4.60 -15.38 11.03
N PRO A 156 -4.78 -14.66 9.90
CA PRO A 156 -3.67 -14.18 9.08
C PRO A 156 -2.70 -13.27 9.84
N CYS A 157 -3.18 -12.37 10.72
CA CYS A 157 -2.32 -11.50 11.53
C CYS A 157 -1.35 -12.33 12.40
N ARG A 158 -1.85 -13.41 13.02
CA ARG A 158 -1.00 -14.30 13.84
C ARG A 158 0.12 -14.97 13.05
N LYS A 159 -0.04 -15.12 11.73
CA LYS A 159 1.02 -15.62 10.83
C LYS A 159 2.02 -14.52 10.48
N THR A 160 1.58 -13.25 10.46
CA THR A 160 2.46 -12.11 10.18
C THR A 160 3.32 -11.75 11.38
N LEU A 161 2.86 -11.93 12.62
CA LEU A 161 3.61 -11.58 13.83
C LEU A 161 5.05 -12.13 13.84
N PRO A 162 5.31 -13.45 13.61
CA PRO A 162 6.68 -13.98 13.59
C PRO A 162 7.56 -13.32 12.51
N VAL A 163 6.98 -12.99 11.35
CA VAL A 163 7.69 -12.31 10.26
C VAL A 163 8.13 -10.90 10.68
N LEU A 164 7.26 -10.18 11.36
CA LEU A 164 7.56 -8.83 11.88
C LEU A 164 8.58 -8.87 13.00
N GLU A 165 8.54 -9.88 13.87
CA GLU A 165 9.51 -10.10 14.93
C GLU A 165 10.90 -10.39 14.36
N GLU A 166 10.98 -11.23 13.33
CA GLU A 166 12.24 -11.53 12.64
C GLU A 166 12.83 -10.27 11.98
N LEU A 167 12.02 -9.49 11.25
CA LEU A 167 12.44 -8.24 10.65
C LEU A 167 12.90 -7.23 11.70
N TYR A 168 12.17 -7.09 12.81
CA TYR A 168 12.54 -6.22 13.90
C TYR A 168 13.88 -6.62 14.51
N ASN A 169 14.06 -7.90 14.86
CA ASN A 169 15.29 -8.42 15.44
C ASN A 169 16.50 -8.21 14.52
N LYS A 170 16.31 -8.34 13.20
CA LYS A 170 17.38 -8.21 12.22
C LYS A 170 17.75 -6.76 11.90
N TYR A 171 16.77 -5.85 11.86
CA TYR A 171 16.97 -4.51 11.33
C TYR A 171 16.73 -3.36 12.31
N SER A 172 16.29 -3.61 13.54
CA SER A 172 16.07 -2.54 14.53
C SER A 172 17.34 -1.75 14.84
N SER A 173 18.50 -2.40 14.94
CA SER A 173 19.79 -1.74 15.11
C SER A 173 20.21 -0.90 13.88
N GLN A 174 19.63 -1.14 12.72
CA GLN A 174 19.89 -0.40 11.49
C GLN A 174 18.89 0.76 11.29
N GLY A 175 17.91 0.91 12.20
CA GLY A 175 16.92 1.99 12.20
C GLY A 175 15.52 1.57 11.79
N LEU A 176 15.20 0.26 11.73
CA LEU A 176 13.81 -0.18 11.55
C LEU A 176 13.08 -0.11 12.89
N GLU A 177 12.00 0.66 12.94
CA GLU A 177 10.99 0.58 13.99
C GLU A 177 9.81 -0.29 13.49
N VAL A 178 9.27 -1.15 14.34
CA VAL A 178 8.01 -1.86 14.11
C VAL A 178 7.04 -1.46 15.21
N ILE A 179 5.77 -1.17 14.86
CA ILE A 179 4.71 -0.82 15.82
C ILE A 179 3.46 -1.63 15.49
N GLY A 180 3.04 -2.49 16.41
CA GLY A 180 1.73 -3.13 16.34
C GLY A 180 0.62 -2.17 16.76
N ILE A 181 -0.48 -2.09 16.00
CA ILE A 181 -1.62 -1.20 16.28
C ILE A 181 -2.89 -2.05 16.37
N SER A 182 -3.53 -2.04 17.54
CA SER A 182 -4.80 -2.74 17.74
C SER A 182 -5.84 -1.83 18.40
N SER A 183 -7.10 -1.98 18.00
CA SER A 183 -8.23 -1.28 18.63
C SER A 183 -8.86 -2.05 19.81
N GLU A 184 -8.35 -3.24 20.10
CA GLU A 184 -8.93 -4.10 21.13
C GLU A 184 -8.69 -3.59 22.56
N ALA A 185 -9.51 -4.07 23.48
CA ALA A 185 -9.40 -3.71 24.87
C ALA A 185 -8.06 -4.21 25.49
N LYS A 186 -7.55 -3.45 26.47
CA LYS A 186 -6.28 -3.77 27.13
C LYS A 186 -6.23 -5.18 27.72
N ASN A 187 -7.34 -5.63 28.33
CA ASN A 187 -7.44 -6.97 28.91
C ASN A 187 -7.38 -8.08 27.83
N THR A 188 -7.96 -7.85 26.65
CA THR A 188 -7.88 -8.77 25.50
C THR A 188 -6.46 -8.93 25.03
N LEU A 189 -5.74 -7.82 24.81
CA LEU A 189 -4.34 -7.81 24.40
C LEU A 189 -3.45 -8.47 25.48
N SER A 190 -3.70 -8.16 26.77
CA SER A 190 -2.96 -8.80 27.87
C SER A 190 -3.17 -10.31 27.92
N ALA A 191 -4.40 -10.77 27.74
CA ALA A 191 -4.72 -12.20 27.74
C ALA A 191 -4.06 -12.92 26.54
N PHE A 192 -4.00 -12.27 25.38
CA PHE A 192 -3.31 -12.78 24.21
C PHE A 192 -1.81 -12.98 24.48
N TYR A 193 -1.12 -11.94 24.94
CA TYR A 193 0.33 -11.98 25.20
C TYR A 193 0.72 -12.81 26.44
N LYS A 194 -0.19 -13.10 27.35
CA LYS A 194 0.06 -14.10 28.41
C LYS A 194 0.13 -15.53 27.89
N LYS A 195 -0.53 -15.84 26.78
CA LYS A 195 -0.53 -17.15 26.14
C LYS A 195 0.54 -17.33 25.07
N GLN A 196 1.09 -16.22 24.59
CA GLN A 196 2.15 -16.16 23.62
C GLN A 196 3.37 -15.47 24.26
N HIS A 197 4.54 -15.48 23.61
CA HIS A 197 5.65 -14.66 24.08
C HIS A 197 5.36 -13.17 23.87
N ALA A 198 5.97 -12.33 24.68
CA ALA A 198 5.81 -10.88 24.55
C ALA A 198 6.38 -10.38 23.22
N SER A 199 5.66 -9.44 22.58
CA SER A 199 6.17 -8.78 21.37
C SER A 199 7.51 -8.08 21.66
N PRO A 200 8.54 -8.22 20.80
CA PRO A 200 9.81 -7.52 20.95
C PRO A 200 9.72 -6.03 20.60
N TYR A 201 8.66 -5.58 19.97
CA TYR A 201 8.46 -4.20 19.52
C TYR A 201 7.26 -3.52 20.21
N PRO A 202 7.18 -2.16 20.15
CA PRO A 202 6.10 -1.38 20.76
C PRO A 202 4.72 -1.74 20.22
N LEU A 203 3.74 -1.69 21.11
CA LEU A 203 2.33 -1.86 20.76
C LEU A 203 1.57 -0.58 21.08
N TYR A 204 0.77 -0.10 20.12
CA TYR A 204 -0.12 1.04 20.28
C TYR A 204 -1.57 0.59 20.31
N ARG A 205 -2.32 1.09 21.29
CA ARG A 205 -3.74 0.84 21.40
C ARG A 205 -4.54 1.99 20.82
N ASP A 206 -5.13 1.81 19.66
CA ASP A 206 -6.03 2.77 18.99
C ASP A 206 -7.48 2.57 19.49
N ALA A 207 -7.70 2.91 20.77
CA ALA A 207 -8.93 2.57 21.50
C ALA A 207 -10.21 3.16 20.88
N ASP A 208 -10.12 4.33 20.31
CA ASP A 208 -11.20 5.06 19.65
C ASP A 208 -11.22 4.82 18.13
N GLN A 209 -10.36 3.95 17.63
CA GLN A 209 -10.18 3.69 16.19
C GLN A 209 -9.86 4.95 15.38
N GLY A 210 -9.18 5.92 15.97
CA GLY A 210 -8.85 7.17 15.32
C GLY A 210 -7.93 6.98 14.12
N LEU A 211 -6.87 6.18 14.27
CA LEU A 211 -5.95 5.82 13.19
C LEU A 211 -6.64 4.91 12.16
N TRP A 212 -7.44 3.93 12.61
CA TRP A 212 -8.18 3.03 11.72
C TRP A 212 -9.10 3.80 10.79
N ARG A 213 -9.89 4.74 11.32
CA ARG A 213 -10.77 5.60 10.50
C ARG A 213 -9.99 6.53 9.59
N ARG A 214 -8.94 7.17 10.13
CA ARG A 214 -8.13 8.14 9.40
C ARG A 214 -7.46 7.53 8.17
N TYR A 215 -6.96 6.30 8.30
CA TYR A 215 -6.26 5.58 7.22
C TYR A 215 -7.13 4.57 6.48
N GLY A 216 -8.44 4.56 6.71
CA GLY A 216 -9.38 3.69 6.00
C GLY A 216 -9.07 2.20 6.18
N ILE A 217 -8.67 1.80 7.41
CA ILE A 217 -8.38 0.39 7.69
C ILE A 217 -9.69 -0.39 7.77
N HIS A 218 -9.98 -1.16 6.74
CA HIS A 218 -11.22 -1.95 6.64
C HIS A 218 -10.98 -3.45 6.83
N ALA A 219 -9.73 -3.88 6.78
CA ALA A 219 -9.33 -5.28 6.94
C ALA A 219 -8.01 -5.39 7.71
N VAL A 220 -7.77 -6.55 8.33
CA VAL A 220 -6.52 -6.86 9.02
C VAL A 220 -6.00 -8.23 8.56
N PRO A 221 -4.65 -8.42 8.48
CA PRO A 221 -3.64 -7.41 8.75
C PRO A 221 -3.61 -6.33 7.65
N THR A 222 -3.34 -5.09 8.04
CA THR A 222 -2.93 -4.02 7.13
C THR A 222 -1.61 -3.47 7.61
N LEU A 223 -0.63 -3.42 6.71
CA LEU A 223 0.72 -2.97 7.01
C LEU A 223 0.99 -1.64 6.30
N MET A 224 1.72 -0.74 6.96
CA MET A 224 2.18 0.52 6.37
C MET A 224 3.66 0.71 6.62
N LEU A 225 4.43 1.01 5.57
CA LEU A 225 5.85 1.32 5.67
C LEU A 225 6.07 2.83 5.47
N LEU A 226 6.71 3.45 6.44
CA LEU A 226 7.02 4.88 6.48
C LEU A 226 8.52 5.11 6.33
N ASP A 227 8.87 6.27 5.75
CA ASP A 227 10.25 6.76 5.74
C ASP A 227 10.63 7.49 7.05
N SER A 228 11.88 7.95 7.13
CA SER A 228 12.44 8.67 8.29
C SER A 228 11.70 9.98 8.64
N ASN A 229 10.99 10.57 7.69
CA ASN A 229 10.20 11.78 7.89
C ASN A 229 8.74 11.47 8.29
N GLY A 230 8.39 10.18 8.37
CA GLY A 230 7.05 9.71 8.69
C GLY A 230 6.07 9.75 7.51
N TYR A 231 6.55 9.85 6.27
CA TYR A 231 5.69 9.73 5.09
C TYR A 231 5.46 8.27 4.73
N ILE A 232 4.21 7.93 4.48
CA ILE A 232 3.80 6.58 4.11
C ILE A 232 4.26 6.27 2.69
N LYS A 233 5.11 5.27 2.55
CA LYS A 233 5.69 4.84 1.27
C LYS A 233 4.97 3.65 0.66
N ARG A 234 4.44 2.75 1.49
CA ARG A 234 3.76 1.53 1.07
C ARG A 234 2.63 1.19 2.03
N VAL A 235 1.59 0.58 1.51
CA VAL A 235 0.45 0.03 2.27
C VAL A 235 0.08 -1.33 1.69
N TRP A 236 -0.15 -2.32 2.54
CA TRP A 236 -0.61 -3.66 2.14
C TRP A 236 -1.80 -4.08 2.98
N SER A 237 -2.72 -4.81 2.39
CA SER A 237 -3.76 -5.55 3.09
C SER A 237 -3.51 -7.04 2.89
N GLY A 238 -3.56 -7.82 3.97
CA GLY A 238 -3.19 -9.23 3.99
C GLY A 238 -1.80 -9.48 4.56
N ALA A 239 -1.38 -10.75 4.57
CA ALA A 239 -0.10 -11.21 5.12
C ALA A 239 0.95 -11.34 3.99
N PRO A 240 1.82 -10.34 3.78
CA PRO A 240 2.89 -10.45 2.79
C PRO A 240 3.96 -11.45 3.24
N SER A 241 4.74 -11.97 2.27
CA SER A 241 5.87 -12.83 2.60
C SER A 241 7.01 -12.06 3.26
N TYR A 242 7.88 -12.80 3.98
CA TYR A 242 9.08 -12.22 4.60
C TYR A 242 9.96 -11.53 3.56
N GLU A 243 10.23 -12.20 2.44
CA GLU A 243 11.13 -11.71 1.37
C GLU A 243 10.61 -10.42 0.76
N MET A 244 9.28 -10.32 0.56
CA MET A 244 8.66 -9.11 0.06
C MET A 244 8.81 -7.94 1.04
N LEU A 245 8.52 -8.16 2.32
CA LEU A 245 8.65 -7.13 3.35
C LEU A 245 10.11 -6.72 3.54
N GLU A 246 11.02 -7.68 3.60
CA GLU A 246 12.45 -7.42 3.76
C GLU A 246 12.99 -6.53 2.63
N LYS A 247 12.70 -6.88 1.38
CA LYS A 247 13.09 -6.08 0.22
C LYS A 247 12.67 -4.62 0.36
N LEU A 248 11.41 -4.38 0.69
CA LEU A 248 10.83 -3.04 0.77
C LEU A 248 11.33 -2.25 1.99
N VAL A 249 11.52 -2.92 3.11
CA VAL A 249 12.16 -2.33 4.30
C VAL A 249 13.57 -1.86 3.96
N LEU A 250 14.36 -2.70 3.28
CA LEU A 250 15.72 -2.35 2.87
C LEU A 250 15.75 -1.18 1.87
N GLU A 251 14.79 -1.12 0.94
CA GLU A 251 14.66 0.03 0.03
C GLU A 251 14.50 1.35 0.79
N VAL A 252 13.66 1.38 1.84
CA VAL A 252 13.42 2.59 2.64
C VAL A 252 14.59 2.89 3.57
N LEU A 253 15.17 1.88 4.24
CA LEU A 253 16.36 2.05 5.11
C LEU A 253 17.53 2.64 4.34
N ASN A 254 17.76 2.20 3.10
CA ASN A 254 18.88 2.65 2.27
C ASN A 254 18.61 4.01 1.60
N ALA A 255 17.35 4.38 1.34
CA ALA A 255 17.00 5.67 0.76
C ALA A 255 17.28 6.85 1.70
N GLY A 256 17.25 6.64 3.01
CA GLY A 256 17.58 7.65 4.02
C GLY A 256 19.09 7.82 4.30
N ALA A 257 19.94 7.09 3.57
CA ALA A 257 21.41 7.14 3.73
C ALA A 257 22.13 8.05 2.71
N LYS A 258 21.36 8.83 1.91
CA LYS A 258 21.90 9.79 0.92
C LYS A 258 21.71 11.21 1.39
#